data_a48a131edaf9fee6c9fe611a9409b5ef
#
_entry.id   a48a131edaf9fee6c9fe611a9409b5ef
#
_cell.length_a   1.000
_cell.length_b   1.000
_cell.length_c   1.000
_cell.angle_alpha   90.00
_cell.angle_beta   90.00
_cell.angle_gamma   90.00
#
_symmetry.space_group_name_H-M   'P 1'
#
loop_
_entity.id
_entity.type
_entity.pdbx_description
1 polymer ?
#
loop_
_entity_poly.entity_id
_entity_poly.type
_entity_poly.pdbx_seq_one_letter_code
_entity_poly.pdbx_strand_id
1 'polypeptide(L)'
;EMGGSPGFIGPAKFEQFVLPALLELHAKLPSPRVLSVCGNVSKSFEALNQFGAEAISVDQTVDLAAARSALKNKLLFGNLDPLGAIFVGDEKRIREATQRAKEARVDAVWPGCDLWPEVPRENMEALMNALTKV
;
A
#
# COMPACT_ATOMS: atom_id res chain seq x y z
N GLU A 1 8.28 3.89 -1.51
CA GLU A 1 9.00 4.30 -2.70
C GLU A 1 8.00 4.77 -3.77
N MET A 2 8.21 5.94 -4.36
CA MET A 2 7.26 6.54 -5.30
C MET A 2 7.87 6.69 -6.72
N GLY A 3 8.86 7.53 -6.90
CA GLY A 3 9.37 7.88 -8.24
C GLY A 3 10.06 6.76 -9.00
N GLY A 4 10.66 5.81 -8.32
CA GLY A 4 11.34 4.65 -8.88
C GLY A 4 10.53 3.36 -8.83
N SER A 5 9.25 3.42 -8.48
CA SER A 5 8.44 2.21 -8.32
C SER A 5 8.19 1.49 -9.66
N PRO A 6 7.97 0.18 -9.64
CA PRO A 6 7.70 -0.57 -10.87
C PRO A 6 6.42 -0.12 -11.58
N GLY A 7 5.51 0.53 -10.87
CA GLY A 7 4.30 1.12 -11.45
C GLY A 7 4.59 2.32 -12.37
N PHE A 8 5.70 3.03 -12.15
CA PHE A 8 6.08 4.22 -12.93
C PHE A 8 7.16 3.94 -13.98
N ILE A 9 8.22 3.22 -13.62
CA ILE A 9 9.35 2.97 -14.52
C ILE A 9 9.32 1.61 -15.21
N GLY A 10 8.37 0.78 -14.85
CA GLY A 10 8.22 -0.60 -15.32
C GLY A 10 9.06 -1.62 -14.54
N PRO A 11 8.61 -2.90 -14.51
CA PRO A 11 9.26 -3.95 -13.73
C PRO A 11 10.74 -4.14 -14.05
N ALA A 12 11.10 -4.22 -15.31
CA ALA A 12 12.48 -4.49 -15.73
C ALA A 12 13.45 -3.40 -15.26
N LYS A 13 13.08 -2.13 -15.37
CA LYS A 13 13.92 -1.01 -14.91
C LYS A 13 13.99 -0.95 -13.39
N PHE A 14 12.88 -1.25 -12.72
CA PHE A 14 12.86 -1.36 -11.27
C PHE A 14 13.83 -2.44 -10.78
N GLU A 15 13.77 -3.63 -11.34
CA GLU A 15 14.65 -4.74 -10.97
C GLU A 15 16.13 -4.46 -11.28
N GLN A 16 16.39 -3.79 -12.39
CA GLN A 16 17.75 -3.47 -12.82
C GLN A 16 18.40 -2.37 -11.98
N PHE A 17 17.67 -1.29 -11.66
CA PHE A 17 18.28 -0.07 -11.12
C PHE A 17 17.87 0.23 -9.69
N VAL A 18 16.65 -0.07 -9.29
CA VAL A 18 16.09 0.35 -7.99
C VAL A 18 16.16 -0.77 -6.97
N LEU A 19 15.77 -1.97 -7.34
CA LEU A 19 15.72 -3.13 -6.44
C LEU A 19 17.07 -3.39 -5.74
N PRO A 20 18.25 -3.36 -6.40
CA PRO A 20 19.52 -3.59 -5.72
C PRO A 20 19.81 -2.56 -4.62
N ALA A 21 19.56 -1.28 -4.89
CA ALA A 21 19.76 -0.21 -3.90
C ALA A 21 18.77 -0.32 -2.73
N LEU A 22 17.52 -0.69 -3.00
CA LEU A 22 16.55 -0.94 -1.95
C LEU A 22 16.93 -2.14 -1.07
N LEU A 23 17.43 -3.22 -1.65
CA LEU A 23 17.91 -4.39 -0.89
C LEU A 23 19.10 -4.03 0.00
N GLU A 24 20.03 -3.22 -0.50
CA GLU A 24 21.16 -2.72 0.29
C GLU A 24 20.70 -1.83 1.46
N LEU A 25 19.79 -0.89 1.20
CA LEU A 25 19.18 -0.04 2.23
C LEU A 25 18.46 -0.89 3.28
N HIS A 26 17.65 -1.83 2.81
CA HIS A 26 16.90 -2.73 3.67
C HIS A 26 17.79 -3.52 4.64
N ALA A 27 18.93 -4.02 4.17
CA ALA A 27 19.88 -4.76 5.02
C ALA A 27 20.46 -3.91 6.17
N LYS A 28 20.44 -2.58 6.05
CA LYS A 28 20.96 -1.63 7.04
C LYS A 28 19.88 -1.10 8.01
N LEU A 29 18.61 -1.30 7.72
CA LEU A 29 17.50 -0.82 8.55
C LEU A 29 17.14 -1.85 9.63
N PRO A 30 16.81 -1.40 10.86
CA PRO A 30 16.31 -2.29 11.90
C PRO A 30 14.89 -2.79 11.57
N SER A 31 14.55 -3.99 12.07
CA SER A 31 13.17 -4.49 12.06
C SER A 31 12.34 -3.83 13.19
N PRO A 32 10.99 -3.74 13.06
CA PRO A 32 10.20 -4.13 11.89
C PRO A 32 10.25 -3.08 10.77
N ARG A 33 10.11 -3.53 9.52
CA ARG A 33 10.16 -2.68 8.33
C ARG A 33 8.91 -2.81 7.49
N VAL A 34 8.45 -1.68 6.96
CA VAL A 34 7.36 -1.62 5.99
C VAL A 34 7.91 -1.04 4.69
N LEU A 35 7.70 -1.73 3.58
CA LEU A 35 7.97 -1.19 2.26
C LEU A 35 6.66 -0.68 1.67
N SER A 36 6.53 0.63 1.51
CA SER A 36 5.40 1.26 0.82
C SER A 36 5.77 1.53 -0.63
N VAL A 37 4.93 1.08 -1.56
CA VAL A 37 5.20 1.19 -3.00
C VAL A 37 3.97 1.75 -3.70
N CYS A 38 4.10 2.96 -4.27
CA CYS A 38 3.03 3.60 -5.01
C CYS A 38 2.98 3.13 -6.48
N GLY A 39 1.80 3.25 -7.09
CA GLY A 39 1.53 2.79 -8.43
C GLY A 39 1.24 1.29 -8.54
N ASN A 40 0.84 0.85 -9.73
CA ASN A 40 0.46 -0.54 -9.95
C ASN A 40 1.68 -1.47 -9.99
N VAL A 41 1.86 -2.24 -8.94
CA VAL A 41 2.98 -3.19 -8.77
C VAL A 41 2.61 -4.64 -9.05
N SER A 42 1.45 -4.91 -9.64
CA SER A 42 0.94 -6.28 -9.85
C SER A 42 1.87 -7.18 -10.66
N LYS A 43 2.71 -6.60 -11.51
CA LYS A 43 3.71 -7.34 -12.31
C LYS A 43 5.06 -7.54 -11.60
N SER A 44 5.19 -7.10 -10.36
CA SER A 44 6.46 -7.08 -9.62
C SER A 44 6.35 -7.72 -8.24
N PHE A 45 5.29 -8.47 -7.96
CA PHE A 45 5.15 -9.16 -6.67
C PHE A 45 6.30 -10.10 -6.35
N GLU A 46 6.86 -10.77 -7.37
CA GLU A 46 8.02 -11.64 -7.17
C GLU A 46 9.26 -10.85 -6.72
N ALA A 47 9.54 -9.71 -7.35
CA ALA A 47 10.61 -8.82 -6.93
C ALA A 47 10.36 -8.28 -5.51
N LEU A 48 9.12 -7.88 -5.19
CA LEU A 48 8.77 -7.41 -3.85
C LEU A 48 8.90 -8.50 -2.77
N ASN A 49 8.71 -9.77 -3.10
CA ASN A 49 8.95 -10.87 -2.18
C ASN A 49 10.42 -11.06 -1.78
N GLN A 50 11.37 -10.53 -2.57
CA GLN A 50 12.80 -10.59 -2.23
C GLN A 50 13.15 -9.67 -1.06
N PHE A 51 12.32 -8.65 -0.79
CA PHE A 51 12.53 -7.81 0.39
C PHE A 51 12.28 -8.60 1.66
N GLY A 52 13.19 -8.46 2.62
CA GLY A 52 12.99 -8.98 3.97
C GLY A 52 12.06 -8.13 4.84
N ALA A 53 11.36 -7.13 4.28
CA ALA A 53 10.38 -6.35 5.03
C ALA A 53 9.25 -7.25 5.54
N GLU A 54 8.80 -6.97 6.74
CA GLU A 54 7.74 -7.70 7.41
C GLU A 54 6.37 -7.36 6.81
N ALA A 55 6.23 -6.13 6.27
CA ALA A 55 5.01 -5.68 5.62
C ALA A 55 5.28 -5.01 4.27
N ILE A 56 4.34 -5.17 3.36
CA ILE A 56 4.28 -4.44 2.08
C ILE A 56 2.98 -3.64 2.06
N SER A 57 3.10 -2.35 1.80
CA SER A 57 1.96 -1.47 1.53
C SER A 57 1.82 -1.25 0.04
N VAL A 58 0.62 -1.43 -0.47
CA VAL A 58 0.32 -1.34 -1.90
C VAL A 58 -0.64 -0.19 -2.22
N ASP A 59 -0.46 0.35 -3.40
CA ASP A 59 -1.24 1.45 -3.97
C ASP A 59 -2.70 1.05 -4.25
N GLN A 60 -3.60 2.03 -4.29
CA GLN A 60 -5.04 1.85 -4.60
C GLN A 60 -5.31 1.23 -5.97
N THR A 61 -4.35 1.29 -6.89
CA THR A 61 -4.46 0.67 -8.23
C THR A 61 -4.17 -0.83 -8.24
N VAL A 62 -3.75 -1.39 -7.11
CA VAL A 62 -3.43 -2.82 -6.96
C VAL A 62 -4.66 -3.59 -6.49
N ASP A 63 -4.96 -4.69 -7.14
CA ASP A 63 -5.96 -5.65 -6.66
C ASP A 63 -5.46 -6.33 -5.38
N LEU A 64 -6.19 -6.11 -4.27
CA LEU A 64 -5.80 -6.63 -2.96
C LEU A 64 -5.87 -8.15 -2.86
N ALA A 65 -6.80 -8.80 -3.57
CA ALA A 65 -6.91 -10.26 -3.54
C ALA A 65 -5.71 -10.91 -4.26
N ALA A 66 -5.30 -10.33 -5.39
CA ALA A 66 -4.09 -10.73 -6.10
C ALA A 66 -2.83 -10.48 -5.24
N ALA A 67 -2.73 -9.30 -4.61
CA ALA A 67 -1.62 -9.00 -3.70
C ALA A 67 -1.56 -9.97 -2.52
N ARG A 68 -2.70 -10.25 -1.87
CA ARG A 68 -2.77 -11.22 -0.76
C ARG A 68 -2.33 -12.62 -1.18
N SER A 69 -2.72 -13.04 -2.38
CA SER A 69 -2.32 -14.34 -2.93
C SER A 69 -0.82 -14.43 -3.22
N ALA A 70 -0.25 -13.35 -3.76
CA ALA A 70 1.15 -13.30 -4.17
C ALA A 70 2.12 -13.04 -3.00
N LEU A 71 1.72 -12.24 -2.01
CA LEU A 71 2.54 -11.82 -0.86
C LEU A 71 2.21 -12.61 0.41
N LYS A 72 2.16 -13.94 0.30
CA LYS A 72 1.65 -14.85 1.35
C LYS A 72 2.38 -14.76 2.70
N ASN A 73 3.67 -14.49 2.66
CA ASN A 73 4.54 -14.51 3.85
C ASN A 73 4.82 -13.11 4.40
N LYS A 74 4.02 -12.12 4.00
CA LYS A 74 4.18 -10.73 4.42
C LYS A 74 2.86 -10.19 4.92
N LEU A 75 2.93 -9.25 5.84
CA LEU A 75 1.77 -8.44 6.18
C LEU A 75 1.44 -7.55 4.98
N LEU A 76 0.18 -7.48 4.63
CA LEU A 76 -0.33 -6.65 3.53
C LEU A 76 -1.05 -5.44 4.10
N PHE A 77 -0.58 -4.25 3.74
CA PHE A 77 -1.17 -2.98 4.15
C PHE A 77 -1.75 -2.26 2.93
N GLY A 78 -2.78 -1.50 3.15
CA GLY A 78 -3.40 -0.69 2.10
C GLY A 78 -4.92 -0.83 2.07
N ASN A 79 -5.58 -0.41 1.01
CA ASN A 79 -5.07 0.46 -0.08
C ASN A 79 -6.16 1.47 -0.45
N LEU A 80 -6.63 2.22 0.56
CA LEU A 80 -7.66 3.22 0.32
C LEU A 80 -7.14 4.29 -0.65
N ASP A 81 -7.97 4.66 -1.61
CA ASP A 81 -7.66 5.74 -2.55
C ASP A 81 -7.48 7.07 -1.81
N PRO A 82 -6.24 7.63 -1.77
CA PRO A 82 -5.97 8.85 -1.04
C PRO A 82 -6.75 10.06 -1.58
N LEU A 83 -6.90 10.13 -2.90
CA LEU A 83 -7.61 11.23 -3.54
C LEU A 83 -9.12 10.98 -3.56
N GLY A 84 -9.56 9.91 -4.21
CA GLY A 84 -10.96 9.69 -4.53
C GLY A 84 -11.81 9.27 -3.34
N ALA A 85 -11.23 8.60 -2.33
CA ALA A 85 -11.94 8.20 -1.14
C ALA A 85 -11.68 9.13 0.05
N ILE A 86 -10.38 9.42 0.33
CA ILE A 86 -10.02 10.10 1.58
C ILE A 86 -10.06 11.63 1.43
N PHE A 87 -9.53 12.19 0.34
CA PHE A 87 -9.45 13.65 0.18
C PHE A 87 -10.76 14.27 -0.31
N VAL A 88 -11.27 13.82 -1.47
CA VAL A 88 -12.48 14.38 -2.08
C VAL A 88 -13.74 13.54 -1.84
N GLY A 89 -13.59 12.40 -1.21
CA GLY A 89 -14.69 11.50 -0.89
C GLY A 89 -15.50 11.96 0.31
N ASP A 90 -16.39 11.07 0.73
CA ASP A 90 -17.26 11.23 1.89
C ASP A 90 -17.18 10.00 2.80
N GLU A 91 -17.86 10.07 3.95
CA GLU A 91 -17.92 8.96 4.91
C GLU A 91 -18.37 7.65 4.26
N LYS A 92 -19.30 7.69 3.31
CA LYS A 92 -19.82 6.49 2.63
C LYS A 92 -18.72 5.83 1.81
N ARG A 93 -18.01 6.60 0.99
CA ARG A 93 -16.91 6.10 0.15
C ARG A 93 -15.77 5.53 0.99
N ILE A 94 -15.42 6.21 2.08
CA ILE A 94 -14.39 5.74 3.03
C ILE A 94 -14.80 4.42 3.64
N ARG A 95 -16.05 4.31 4.10
CA ARG A 95 -16.59 3.07 4.69
C ARG A 95 -16.58 1.91 3.70
N GLU A 96 -17.04 2.14 2.47
CA GLU A 96 -17.04 1.13 1.42
C GLU A 96 -15.62 0.67 1.05
N ALA A 97 -14.67 1.61 0.94
CA ALA A 97 -13.28 1.29 0.67
C ALA A 97 -12.64 0.50 1.81
N THR A 98 -12.91 0.89 3.06
CA THR A 98 -12.46 0.17 4.25
C THR A 98 -13.02 -1.25 4.31
N GLN A 99 -14.30 -1.41 3.98
CA GLN A 99 -14.94 -2.73 3.95
C GLN A 99 -14.31 -3.64 2.90
N ARG A 100 -14.08 -3.14 1.69
CA ARG A 100 -13.36 -3.91 0.63
C ARG A 100 -11.97 -4.35 1.07
N ALA A 101 -11.22 -3.49 1.74
CA ALA A 101 -9.90 -3.83 2.26
C ALA A 101 -9.97 -4.94 3.34
N LYS A 102 -10.95 -4.85 4.25
CA LYS A 102 -11.20 -5.90 5.25
C LYS A 102 -11.57 -7.25 4.60
N GLU A 103 -12.43 -7.23 3.60
CA GLU A 103 -12.83 -8.43 2.85
C GLU A 103 -11.65 -9.09 2.11
N ALA A 104 -10.72 -8.29 1.62
CA ALA A 104 -9.47 -8.76 1.03
C ALA A 104 -8.44 -9.24 2.06
N ARG A 105 -8.77 -9.20 3.35
CA ARG A 105 -7.92 -9.65 4.46
C ARG A 105 -6.55 -8.96 4.49
N VAL A 106 -6.55 -7.64 4.34
CA VAL A 106 -5.35 -6.86 4.64
C VAL A 106 -5.09 -6.88 6.15
N ASP A 107 -3.82 -6.86 6.53
CA ASP A 107 -3.42 -6.86 7.95
C ASP A 107 -3.53 -5.45 8.57
N ALA A 108 -3.41 -4.41 7.74
CA ALA A 108 -3.71 -3.04 8.14
C ALA A 108 -4.37 -2.28 6.98
N VAL A 109 -5.47 -1.60 7.31
CA VAL A 109 -6.15 -0.71 6.37
C VAL A 109 -5.56 0.68 6.55
N TRP A 110 -4.96 1.20 5.48
CA TRP A 110 -4.48 2.57 5.44
C TRP A 110 -4.49 3.13 4.00
N PRO A 111 -4.09 4.40 3.77
CA PRO A 111 -4.03 4.96 2.43
C PRO A 111 -3.07 4.17 1.52
N GLY A 112 -3.42 4.04 0.24
CA GLY A 112 -2.60 3.35 -0.75
C GLY A 112 -1.34 4.12 -1.16
N CYS A 113 -1.29 5.42 -0.89
CA CYS A 113 -0.15 6.31 -1.10
C CYS A 113 -0.23 7.47 -0.11
N ASP A 114 0.61 8.50 -0.28
CA ASP A 114 0.68 9.67 0.61
C ASP A 114 -0.64 10.45 0.66
N LEU A 115 -0.92 11.03 1.81
CA LEU A 115 -2.04 11.93 2.04
C LEU A 115 -1.57 13.39 1.97
N TRP A 116 -2.44 14.25 1.42
CA TRP A 116 -2.23 15.70 1.49
C TRP A 116 -2.52 16.24 2.89
N PRO A 117 -1.77 17.25 3.36
CA PRO A 117 -2.05 17.89 4.65
C PRO A 117 -3.45 18.48 4.76
N GLU A 118 -4.04 18.83 3.62
CA GLU A 118 -5.37 19.46 3.52
C GLU A 118 -6.53 18.46 3.54
N VAL A 119 -6.28 17.17 3.78
CA VAL A 119 -7.36 16.18 3.93
C VAL A 119 -8.35 16.66 5.00
N PRO A 120 -9.66 16.68 4.69
CA PRO A 120 -10.67 17.09 5.66
C PRO A 120 -10.61 16.23 6.92
N ARG A 121 -10.62 16.89 8.08
CA ARG A 121 -10.55 16.21 9.38
C ARG A 121 -11.69 15.22 9.56
N GLU A 122 -12.89 15.58 9.12
CA GLU A 122 -14.07 14.70 9.15
C GLU A 122 -13.87 13.40 8.37
N ASN A 123 -13.12 13.43 7.27
CA ASN A 123 -12.80 12.24 6.49
C ASN A 123 -11.81 11.33 7.24
N MET A 124 -10.83 11.90 7.93
CA MET A 124 -9.93 11.12 8.79
C MET A 124 -10.68 10.51 9.99
N GLU A 125 -11.60 11.24 10.59
CA GLU A 125 -12.46 10.73 11.65
C GLU A 125 -13.39 9.61 11.14
N ALA A 126 -13.93 9.74 9.93
CA ALA A 126 -14.73 8.71 9.27
C ALA A 126 -13.92 7.43 9.02
N LEU A 127 -12.66 7.57 8.58
CA LEU A 127 -11.76 6.43 8.41
C LEU A 127 -11.53 5.69 9.75
N MET A 128 -11.18 6.42 10.80
CA MET A 128 -10.96 5.83 12.13
C MET A 128 -12.22 5.14 12.65
N ASN A 129 -13.39 5.74 12.46
CA ASN A 129 -14.67 5.15 12.84
C ASN A 129 -14.99 3.87 12.03
N ALA A 130 -14.64 3.83 10.74
CA ALA A 130 -14.84 2.66 9.90
C ALA A 130 -13.92 1.48 10.28
N LEU A 131 -12.75 1.79 10.86
CA LEU A 131 -11.81 0.78 11.35
C LEU A 131 -12.27 0.14 12.67
N THR A 132 -12.86 0.93 13.56
CA THR A 132 -13.20 0.52 14.94
C THR A 132 -14.58 -0.12 15.07
N LYS A 133 -15.50 0.16 14.13
CA LYS A 133 -16.82 -0.50 14.13
C LYS A 133 -16.71 -1.87 13.46
N VAL A 134 -16.63 -2.90 14.28
CA VAL A 134 -16.79 -4.32 13.89
C VAL A 134 -18.28 -4.65 13.81
#